data_1c6659d741242af273be90d85d9149f1
#
_entry.id   1c6659d741242af273be90d85d9149f1
#
_cell.length_a   1.000
_cell.length_b   1.000
_cell.length_c   1.000
_cell.angle_alpha   90.00
_cell.angle_beta   90.00
_cell.angle_gamma   90.00
#
_symmetry.space_group_name_H-M   'P 1'
#
loop_
_entity.id
_entity.type
_entity.pdbx_description
1 polymer ?
#
loop_
_entity_poly.entity_id
_entity_poly.type
_entity_poly.pdbx_seq_one_letter_code
_entity_poly.pdbx_strand_id
1 'polypeptide(L)'
;MKKIKLPSKVTVGAFEVELICIPHDISYEVSESQGAFVGNPPYKIYLDENIINHGGKDAVNVVVHEMLHVGYYQYSLKDKDEEAVVNAYGNFITELLSRSELKDWIKDNI
;
A
#
# COMPACT_ATOMS: atom_id res chain seq x y z
N MET A 1 21.74 -8.38 -11.24
CA MET A 1 21.06 -8.51 -9.96
C MET A 1 19.54 -8.49 -10.17
N LYS A 2 18.85 -9.49 -9.63
CA LYS A 2 17.39 -9.52 -9.76
C LYS A 2 16.76 -8.48 -8.86
N LYS A 3 15.91 -7.64 -9.44
CA LYS A 3 15.04 -6.78 -8.61
C LYS A 3 13.92 -7.59 -8.02
N ILE A 4 13.58 -7.27 -6.79
CA ILE A 4 12.44 -7.87 -6.12
C ILE A 4 11.17 -7.29 -6.72
N LYS A 5 10.25 -8.15 -7.14
CA LYS A 5 8.96 -7.72 -7.69
C LYS A 5 8.03 -7.26 -6.58
N LEU A 6 7.17 -6.31 -6.91
CA LEU A 6 6.07 -5.95 -6.02
C LEU A 6 5.22 -7.19 -5.77
N PRO A 7 4.98 -7.58 -4.52
CA PRO A 7 4.12 -8.72 -4.24
C PRO A 7 2.70 -8.49 -4.75
N SER A 8 2.02 -9.55 -5.15
CA SER A 8 0.62 -9.46 -5.60
C SER A 8 -0.36 -9.39 -4.46
N LYS A 9 0.09 -9.67 -3.25
CA LYS A 9 -0.76 -9.72 -2.05
C LYS A 9 0.06 -9.31 -0.83
N VAL A 10 -0.57 -8.56 0.07
CA VAL A 10 0.05 -8.14 1.33
C VAL A 10 -0.90 -8.49 2.46
N THR A 11 -0.37 -9.11 3.52
CA THR A 11 -1.12 -9.42 4.72
C THR A 11 -0.65 -8.54 5.86
N VAL A 12 -1.55 -7.76 6.43
CA VAL A 12 -1.29 -6.94 7.61
C VAL A 12 -2.43 -7.14 8.60
N GLY A 13 -2.08 -7.64 9.79
CA GLY A 13 -3.07 -8.00 10.78
C GLY A 13 -4.04 -9.03 10.22
N ALA A 14 -5.32 -8.76 10.33
CA ALA A 14 -6.39 -9.61 9.80
C ALA A 14 -6.70 -9.35 8.33
N PHE A 15 -6.06 -8.36 7.71
CA PHE A 15 -6.37 -7.91 6.36
C PHE A 15 -5.43 -8.56 5.34
N GLU A 16 -6.05 -9.09 4.28
CA GLU A 16 -5.33 -9.56 3.11
C GLU A 16 -5.72 -8.65 1.96
N VAL A 17 -4.74 -8.00 1.34
CA VAL A 17 -4.95 -6.98 0.31
C VAL A 17 -4.25 -7.39 -0.97
N GLU A 18 -4.99 -7.41 -2.08
CA GLU A 18 -4.40 -7.63 -3.39
C GLU A 18 -3.82 -6.33 -3.94
N LEU A 19 -2.62 -6.42 -4.51
CA LEU A 19 -2.00 -5.29 -5.21
C LEU A 19 -2.09 -5.55 -6.71
N ILE A 20 -2.81 -4.70 -7.43
CA ILE A 20 -3.12 -4.90 -8.84
C ILE A 20 -2.55 -3.73 -9.64
N CYS A 21 -1.59 -4.01 -10.51
CA CYS A 21 -1.05 -3.00 -11.41
C CYS A 21 -1.94 -2.93 -12.65
N ILE A 22 -2.34 -1.71 -13.02
CA ILE A 22 -3.18 -1.47 -14.18
C ILE A 22 -2.50 -0.50 -15.15
N PRO A 23 -2.83 -0.53 -16.45
CA PRO A 23 -2.25 0.39 -17.41
C PRO A 23 -2.48 1.85 -17.04
N HIS A 24 -1.50 2.69 -17.34
CA HIS A 24 -1.51 4.11 -16.98
C HIS A 24 -2.77 4.85 -17.43
N ASP A 25 -3.19 4.64 -18.67
CA ASP A 25 -4.39 5.29 -19.21
C ASP A 25 -5.65 4.90 -18.42
N ILE A 26 -5.76 3.63 -18.03
CA ILE A 26 -6.88 3.15 -17.23
C ILE A 26 -6.85 3.74 -15.83
N SER A 27 -5.67 3.84 -15.20
CA SER A 27 -5.57 4.39 -13.85
C SER A 27 -6.03 5.85 -13.79
N TYR A 28 -5.66 6.66 -14.78
CA TYR A 28 -6.10 8.05 -14.84
C TYR A 28 -7.57 8.22 -15.19
N GLU A 29 -8.13 7.33 -16.01
CA GLU A 29 -9.56 7.37 -16.33
C GLU A 29 -10.42 7.02 -15.11
N VAL A 30 -9.97 6.07 -14.29
CA VAL A 30 -10.77 5.53 -13.19
C VAL A 30 -10.60 6.32 -11.90
N SER A 31 -9.37 6.71 -11.56
CA SER A 31 -9.08 7.28 -10.24
C SER A 31 -8.44 8.66 -10.27
N GLU A 32 -8.02 9.14 -11.44
CA GLU A 32 -7.25 10.38 -11.61
C GLU A 32 -5.99 10.41 -10.72
N SER A 33 -5.48 9.24 -10.34
CA SER A 33 -4.33 9.13 -9.46
C SER A 33 -3.51 7.89 -9.78
N GLN A 34 -2.32 7.81 -9.19
CA GLN A 34 -1.40 6.69 -9.39
C GLN A 34 -1.71 5.48 -8.51
N GLY A 35 -2.70 5.59 -7.64
CA GLY A 35 -3.13 4.50 -6.79
C GLY A 35 -4.51 4.72 -6.23
N ALA A 36 -5.19 3.63 -5.87
CA ALA A 36 -6.53 3.67 -5.28
C ALA A 36 -6.75 2.43 -4.43
N PHE A 37 -7.31 2.61 -3.24
CA PHE A 37 -7.67 1.53 -2.32
C PHE A 37 -9.18 1.31 -2.34
N VAL A 38 -9.58 0.03 -2.41
CA VAL A 38 -10.98 -0.37 -2.31
C VAL A 38 -11.23 -0.93 -0.91
N GLY A 39 -12.05 -0.23 -0.12
CA GLY A 39 -12.28 -0.53 1.29
C GLY A 39 -13.35 -1.58 1.57
N ASN A 40 -13.90 -2.23 0.55
CA ASN A 40 -14.86 -3.32 0.73
C ASN A 40 -14.20 -4.65 0.41
N PRO A 41 -14.48 -5.73 1.19
CA PRO A 41 -13.92 -7.03 0.86
C PRO A 41 -14.39 -7.54 -0.51
N PRO A 42 -13.52 -8.16 -1.32
CA PRO A 42 -12.09 -8.35 -1.06
C PRO A 42 -11.31 -7.05 -1.22
N TYR A 43 -10.40 -6.79 -0.30
CA TYR A 43 -9.62 -5.55 -0.31
C TYR A 43 -8.61 -5.54 -1.45
N LYS A 44 -8.55 -4.42 -2.17
CA LYS A 44 -7.67 -4.28 -3.34
C LYS A 44 -7.04 -2.90 -3.36
N ILE A 45 -5.81 -2.85 -3.84
CA ILE A 45 -5.12 -1.62 -4.18
C ILE A 45 -4.81 -1.68 -5.66
N TYR A 46 -5.30 -0.70 -6.42
CA TYR A 46 -4.96 -0.54 -7.84
C TYR A 46 -3.80 0.45 -7.94
N LEU A 47 -2.80 0.10 -8.75
CA LEU A 47 -1.58 0.89 -8.89
C LEU A 47 -1.30 1.13 -10.36
N ASP A 48 -0.84 2.34 -10.68
CA ASP A 48 -0.41 2.68 -12.03
C ASP A 48 0.87 1.89 -12.36
N GLU A 49 0.82 1.06 -13.41
CA GLU A 49 1.96 0.21 -13.75
C GLU A 49 3.20 1.00 -14.12
N ASN A 50 3.06 2.21 -14.68
CA ASN A 50 4.23 3.01 -15.05
C ASN A 50 5.04 3.43 -13.84
N ILE A 51 4.39 3.88 -12.76
CA ILE A 51 5.11 4.27 -11.55
C ILE A 51 5.76 3.05 -10.86
N ILE A 52 5.06 1.92 -10.86
CA ILE A 52 5.61 0.70 -10.25
C ILE A 52 6.79 0.18 -11.05
N ASN A 53 6.71 0.19 -12.39
CA ASN A 53 7.81 -0.24 -13.25
C ASN A 53 9.00 0.71 -13.17
N HIS A 54 8.75 1.99 -12.99
CA HIS A 54 9.82 2.97 -12.75
C HIS A 54 10.59 2.64 -11.46
N GLY A 55 9.89 2.21 -10.43
CA GLY A 55 10.50 1.81 -9.17
C GLY A 55 11.01 2.99 -8.34
N GLY A 56 11.87 2.68 -7.40
CA GLY A 56 12.49 3.69 -6.54
C GLY A 56 11.54 4.30 -5.52
N LYS A 57 11.92 5.43 -4.97
CA LYS A 57 11.18 6.09 -3.90
C LYS A 57 9.77 6.51 -4.31
N ASP A 58 9.56 6.88 -5.57
CA ASP A 58 8.24 7.26 -6.06
C ASP A 58 7.26 6.09 -6.03
N ALA A 59 7.72 4.91 -6.46
CA ALA A 59 6.91 3.69 -6.37
C ALA A 59 6.60 3.32 -4.93
N VAL A 60 7.60 3.39 -4.06
CA VAL A 60 7.42 3.11 -2.62
C VAL A 60 6.39 4.08 -2.03
N ASN A 61 6.49 5.37 -2.36
CA ASN A 61 5.58 6.38 -1.83
C ASN A 61 4.12 6.08 -2.20
N VAL A 62 3.87 5.70 -3.44
CA VAL A 62 2.50 5.37 -3.88
C VAL A 62 1.97 4.14 -3.13
N VAL A 63 2.76 3.09 -3.04
CA VAL A 63 2.34 1.85 -2.36
C VAL A 63 2.11 2.10 -0.88
N VAL A 64 3.03 2.78 -0.21
CA VAL A 64 2.89 3.09 1.22
C VAL A 64 1.66 3.98 1.46
N HIS A 65 1.44 4.97 0.60
CA HIS A 65 0.25 5.83 0.69
C HIS A 65 -1.03 4.99 0.70
N GLU A 66 -1.18 4.06 -0.25
CA GLU A 66 -2.37 3.21 -0.31
C GLU A 66 -2.43 2.24 0.87
N MET A 67 -1.29 1.73 1.33
CA MET A 67 -1.26 0.88 2.53
C MET A 67 -1.69 1.64 3.79
N LEU A 68 -1.43 2.94 3.86
CA LEU A 68 -1.92 3.75 4.99
C LEU A 68 -3.45 3.84 5.00
N HIS A 69 -4.10 3.82 3.85
CA HIS A 69 -5.56 3.70 3.81
C HIS A 69 -6.02 2.35 4.41
N VAL A 70 -5.28 1.28 4.17
CA VAL A 70 -5.56 -0.02 4.79
C VAL A 70 -5.47 0.09 6.31
N GLY A 71 -4.40 0.71 6.81
CA GLY A 71 -4.22 0.93 8.26
C GLY A 71 -5.34 1.78 8.86
N TYR A 72 -5.73 2.82 8.16
CA TYR A 72 -6.84 3.68 8.59
C TYR A 72 -8.12 2.87 8.77
N TYR A 73 -8.41 1.98 7.81
CA TYR A 73 -9.57 1.09 7.86
C TYR A 73 -9.45 0.05 8.96
N GLN A 74 -8.29 -0.61 9.04
CA GLN A 74 -8.04 -1.70 9.99
C GLN A 74 -8.21 -1.25 11.43
N TYR A 75 -7.75 -0.05 11.75
CA TYR A 75 -7.80 0.48 13.11
C TYR A 75 -8.99 1.41 13.37
N SER A 76 -9.88 1.58 12.39
CA SER A 76 -11.09 2.43 12.53
C SER A 76 -10.72 3.84 13.00
N LEU A 77 -9.81 4.49 12.28
CA LEU A 77 -9.22 5.76 12.74
C LEU A 77 -10.10 7.00 12.52
N LYS A 78 -11.24 6.86 11.87
CA LYS A 78 -12.17 7.97 11.68
C LYS A 78 -12.57 8.53 13.05
N ASP A 79 -12.45 9.85 13.20
CA ASP A 79 -12.82 10.57 14.43
C ASP A 79 -12.01 10.17 15.67
N LYS A 80 -10.83 9.57 15.49
CA LYS A 80 -9.93 9.25 16.61
C LYS A 80 -9.01 10.43 16.91
N ASP A 81 -8.58 10.54 18.17
CA ASP A 81 -7.65 11.57 18.57
C ASP A 81 -6.24 11.28 18.08
N GLU A 82 -5.35 12.27 18.19
CA GLU A 82 -3.98 12.19 17.70
C GLU A 82 -3.21 11.00 18.30
N GLU A 83 -3.32 10.79 19.62
CA GLU A 83 -2.59 9.71 20.29
C GLU A 83 -3.03 8.33 19.78
N ALA A 84 -4.33 8.14 19.58
CA ALA A 84 -4.86 6.89 19.05
C ALA A 84 -4.34 6.65 17.61
N VAL A 85 -4.32 7.69 16.79
CA VAL A 85 -3.82 7.59 15.41
C VAL A 85 -2.32 7.26 15.40
N VAL A 86 -1.53 7.93 16.21
CA VAL A 86 -0.08 7.71 16.29
C VAL A 86 0.22 6.28 16.76
N ASN A 87 -0.47 5.81 17.78
CA ASN A 87 -0.30 4.44 18.28
C ASN A 87 -0.66 3.41 17.20
N ALA A 88 -1.78 3.60 16.52
CA ALA A 88 -2.22 2.67 15.48
C ALA A 88 -1.21 2.62 14.32
N TYR A 89 -0.78 3.77 13.82
CA TYR A 89 0.17 3.82 12.72
C TYR A 89 1.56 3.35 13.13
N GLY A 90 1.98 3.58 14.36
CA GLY A 90 3.22 3.03 14.88
C GLY A 90 3.23 1.50 14.77
N ASN A 91 2.16 0.87 15.23
CA ASN A 91 2.00 -0.57 15.14
C ASN A 91 1.91 -1.05 13.68
N PHE A 92 1.09 -0.37 12.89
CA PHE A 92 0.86 -0.75 11.49
C PHE A 92 2.15 -0.67 10.66
N ILE A 93 2.88 0.45 10.76
CA ILE A 93 4.10 0.67 9.99
C ILE A 93 5.19 -0.31 10.44
N THR A 94 5.31 -0.55 11.75
CA THR A 94 6.27 -1.53 12.26
C THR A 94 6.01 -2.91 11.68
N GLU A 95 4.75 -3.35 11.64
CA GLU A 95 4.39 -4.62 11.03
C GLU A 95 4.67 -4.63 9.52
N LEU A 96 4.29 -3.56 8.83
CA LEU A 96 4.50 -3.43 7.40
C LEU A 96 5.97 -3.58 7.02
N LEU A 97 6.87 -2.96 7.78
CA LEU A 97 8.30 -2.94 7.50
C LEU A 97 9.06 -4.14 8.06
N SER A 98 8.48 -4.89 9.00
CA SER A 98 9.18 -6.01 9.65
C SER A 98 8.66 -7.39 9.26
N ARG A 99 7.38 -7.52 8.93
CA ARG A 99 6.75 -8.84 8.72
C ARG A 99 5.96 -8.98 7.44
N SER A 100 5.62 -7.88 6.75
CA SER A 100 4.79 -8.00 5.56
C SER A 100 5.61 -8.41 4.34
N GLU A 101 4.90 -8.86 3.32
CA GLU A 101 5.48 -9.21 2.03
C GLU A 101 6.11 -8.00 1.33
N LEU A 102 5.78 -6.77 1.75
CA LEU A 102 6.35 -5.55 1.19
C LEU A 102 7.75 -5.22 1.71
N LYS A 103 8.17 -5.82 2.82
CA LYS A 103 9.44 -5.48 3.47
C LYS A 103 10.62 -5.46 2.50
N ASP A 104 10.84 -6.55 1.79
CA ASP A 104 11.98 -6.68 0.90
C ASP A 104 11.85 -5.80 -0.35
N TRP A 105 10.63 -5.65 -0.87
CA TRP A 105 10.40 -4.78 -2.01
C TRP A 105 10.67 -3.31 -1.66
N ILE A 106 10.24 -2.86 -0.49
CA ILE A 106 10.51 -1.49 -0.02
C ILE A 106 12.02 -1.29 0.12
N LYS A 107 12.71 -2.22 0.76
CA LYS A 107 14.16 -2.15 0.95
C LYS A 107 14.90 -2.07 -0.37
N ASP A 108 14.46 -2.84 -1.36
CA ASP A 108 15.09 -2.88 -2.68
C ASP A 108 14.90 -1.57 -3.46
N ASN A 109 13.85 -0.80 -3.19
CA ASN A 109 13.50 0.41 -3.93
C ASN A 109 13.87 1.72 -3.20
N ILE A 110 14.33 1.63 -1.99
CA ILE A 110 14.82 2.76 -1.22
C ILE A 110 16.34 2.81 -1.26
#